data_d412a5235e6a612b6839403da57b4cd9
#
_entry.id   d412a5235e6a612b6839403da57b4cd9
#
_cell.length_a   1.000
_cell.length_b   1.000
_cell.length_c   1.000
_cell.angle_alpha   90.00
_cell.angle_beta   90.00
_cell.angle_gamma   90.00
#
_symmetry.space_group_name_H-M   'P 1'
#
loop_
_entity.id
_entity.type
_entity.pdbx_description
1 polymer ?
#
loop_
_entity_poly.entity_id
_entity_poly.type
_entity_poly.pdbx_seq_one_letter_code
_entity_poly.pdbx_strand_id
1 'polypeptide(L)'
;MEAKFKMTREQNIFVAKRNIVDYIWKSAKLEGLGVTYPDTEAIFNGLGVENVPVTEIIAINNLKHAWQFVLDNLDYPVDYPYICKINQIVGGDNLIYGAGYIRNIPVTMGGTSWTPDMPIESQIKEELADILAIESQTSKAITLMLYLMRKQMFVDGNKRTAMLAANQIMISFGCGILSIPLEKQRSFRELLIPFYETGDMETIRTFVYNGCIDGMDFTPMEAQMEAQ
;
A
#
# COMPACT_ATOMS: atom_id res chain seq x y z
N MET A 1 11.02 14.68 2.80
CA MET A 1 11.02 14.32 1.36
C MET A 1 9.94 15.14 0.67
N GLU A 2 10.28 15.82 -0.40
CA GLU A 2 9.31 16.59 -1.18
C GLU A 2 8.44 15.66 -2.06
N ALA A 3 7.32 16.18 -2.56
CA ALA A 3 6.50 15.44 -3.51
C ALA A 3 7.26 15.29 -4.84
N LYS A 4 7.34 14.08 -5.39
CA LYS A 4 7.96 13.83 -6.70
C LYS A 4 7.09 14.31 -7.85
N PHE A 5 5.79 14.26 -7.67
CA PHE A 5 4.79 14.74 -8.63
C PHE A 5 3.94 15.81 -7.97
N LYS A 6 3.51 16.80 -8.75
CA LYS A 6 2.65 17.90 -8.31
C LYS A 6 1.36 17.85 -9.12
N MET A 7 0.60 16.79 -8.90
CA MET A 7 -0.70 16.60 -9.54
C MET A 7 -1.81 17.29 -8.74
N THR A 8 -2.92 17.64 -9.41
CA THR A 8 -4.15 17.87 -8.66
C THR A 8 -4.68 16.53 -8.12
N ARG A 9 -5.59 16.58 -7.17
CA ARG A 9 -6.26 15.37 -6.65
C ARG A 9 -6.95 14.59 -7.77
N GLU A 10 -7.63 15.29 -8.67
CA GLU A 10 -8.34 14.70 -9.82
C GLU A 10 -7.37 14.01 -10.79
N GLN A 11 -6.23 14.65 -11.07
CA GLN A 11 -5.17 14.05 -11.90
C GLN A 11 -4.60 12.81 -11.24
N ASN A 12 -4.38 12.83 -9.94
CA ASN A 12 -3.87 11.65 -9.21
C ASN A 12 -4.90 10.51 -9.18
N ILE A 13 -6.20 10.82 -8.98
CA ILE A 13 -7.30 9.85 -9.12
C ILE A 13 -7.33 9.25 -10.52
N PHE A 14 -7.17 10.07 -11.55
CA PHE A 14 -7.09 9.60 -12.94
C PHE A 14 -5.94 8.61 -13.14
N VAL A 15 -4.73 8.94 -12.67
CA VAL A 15 -3.56 8.04 -12.73
C VAL A 15 -3.85 6.74 -11.99
N ALA A 16 -4.41 6.83 -10.77
CA ALA A 16 -4.78 5.65 -9.99
C ALA A 16 -5.75 4.74 -10.72
N LYS A 17 -6.85 5.29 -11.25
CA LYS A 17 -7.87 4.52 -11.98
C LYS A 17 -7.35 3.92 -13.28
N ARG A 18 -6.51 4.66 -14.01
CA ARG A 18 -5.92 4.20 -15.28
C ARG A 18 -5.05 2.97 -15.10
N ASN A 19 -4.29 2.92 -14.01
CA ASN A 19 -3.27 1.90 -13.77
C ASN A 19 -3.67 0.91 -12.65
N ILE A 20 -4.93 0.91 -12.22
CA ILE A 20 -5.39 0.18 -11.02
C ILE A 20 -5.11 -1.33 -11.10
N VAL A 21 -5.28 -1.94 -12.27
CA VAL A 21 -5.01 -3.38 -12.48
C VAL A 21 -3.53 -3.69 -12.27
N ASP A 22 -2.64 -2.84 -12.77
CA ASP A 22 -1.19 -2.97 -12.58
C ASP A 22 -0.79 -2.84 -11.11
N TYR A 23 -1.38 -1.90 -10.38
CA TYR A 23 -1.11 -1.75 -8.94
C TYR A 23 -1.60 -2.94 -8.12
N ILE A 24 -2.78 -3.47 -8.44
CA ILE A 24 -3.32 -4.69 -7.83
C ILE A 24 -2.38 -5.87 -8.11
N TRP A 25 -1.99 -6.07 -9.37
CA TRP A 25 -1.08 -7.15 -9.76
C TRP A 25 0.27 -7.06 -9.06
N LYS A 26 0.91 -5.89 -9.05
CA LYS A 26 2.17 -5.67 -8.33
C LYS A 26 2.04 -5.94 -6.83
N SER A 27 0.92 -5.54 -6.22
CA SER A 27 0.63 -5.84 -4.82
C SER A 27 0.46 -7.34 -4.57
N ALA A 28 -0.24 -8.04 -5.45
CA ALA A 28 -0.40 -9.50 -5.39
C ALA A 28 0.95 -10.23 -5.54
N LYS A 29 1.78 -9.81 -6.49
CA LYS A 29 3.13 -10.36 -6.69
C LYS A 29 4.05 -10.10 -5.50
N LEU A 30 3.92 -8.97 -4.82
CA LEU A 30 4.67 -8.67 -3.60
C LEU A 30 4.32 -9.66 -2.47
N GLU A 31 3.09 -10.13 -2.40
CA GLU A 31 2.63 -11.16 -1.46
C GLU A 31 2.92 -12.61 -1.93
N GLY A 32 3.49 -12.77 -3.12
CA GLY A 32 3.87 -14.08 -3.64
C GLY A 32 2.75 -14.82 -4.37
N LEU A 33 1.62 -14.16 -4.70
CA LEU A 33 0.55 -14.79 -5.47
C LEU A 33 1.03 -15.13 -6.89
N GLY A 34 0.54 -16.26 -7.42
CA GLY A 34 0.93 -16.79 -8.71
C GLY A 34 0.33 -16.08 -9.92
N VAL A 35 -0.77 -15.31 -9.73
CA VAL A 35 -1.53 -14.64 -10.81
C VAL A 35 -0.65 -13.85 -11.78
N THR A 36 -0.95 -13.96 -13.06
CA THR A 36 -0.35 -13.13 -14.11
C THR A 36 -1.10 -11.79 -14.24
N TYR A 37 -0.53 -10.85 -15.00
CA TYR A 37 -1.24 -9.61 -15.30
C TYR A 37 -2.56 -9.85 -16.06
N PRO A 38 -2.60 -10.68 -17.14
CA PRO A 38 -3.86 -11.02 -17.82
C PRO A 38 -4.89 -11.67 -16.89
N ASP A 39 -4.50 -12.57 -15.98
CA ASP A 39 -5.42 -13.16 -15.01
C ASP A 39 -5.99 -12.09 -14.07
N THR A 40 -5.14 -11.19 -13.59
CA THR A 40 -5.56 -10.07 -12.73
C THR A 40 -6.54 -9.17 -13.44
N GLU A 41 -6.29 -8.84 -14.71
CA GLU A 41 -7.19 -8.03 -15.54
C GLU A 41 -8.52 -8.73 -15.79
N ALA A 42 -8.51 -10.03 -16.10
CA ALA A 42 -9.72 -10.82 -16.28
C ALA A 42 -10.58 -10.85 -15.00
N ILE A 43 -9.96 -11.15 -13.85
CA ILE A 43 -10.64 -11.16 -12.55
C ILE A 43 -11.18 -9.76 -12.22
N PHE A 44 -10.40 -8.71 -12.44
CA PHE A 44 -10.83 -7.33 -12.20
C PHE A 44 -12.06 -6.97 -13.02
N ASN A 45 -12.15 -7.45 -14.26
CA ASN A 45 -13.30 -7.24 -15.16
C ASN A 45 -14.45 -8.23 -14.94
N GLY A 46 -14.37 -9.12 -13.93
CA GLY A 46 -15.42 -10.10 -13.62
C GLY A 46 -15.46 -11.27 -14.58
N LEU A 47 -14.39 -11.53 -15.32
CA LEU A 47 -14.26 -12.66 -16.23
C LEU A 47 -13.69 -13.88 -15.49
N GLY A 48 -14.02 -15.08 -16.00
CA GLY A 48 -13.46 -16.32 -15.49
C GLY A 48 -11.99 -16.47 -15.89
N VAL A 49 -11.23 -17.13 -15.04
CA VAL A 49 -9.83 -17.52 -15.26
C VAL A 49 -9.64 -19.02 -15.06
N GLU A 50 -8.69 -19.61 -15.77
CA GLU A 50 -8.38 -21.03 -15.64
C GLU A 50 -7.09 -21.23 -14.85
N ASN A 51 -7.01 -22.32 -14.09
CA ASN A 51 -5.81 -22.72 -13.33
C ASN A 51 -5.31 -21.68 -12.28
N VAL A 52 -6.16 -20.73 -11.88
CA VAL A 52 -5.87 -19.79 -10.79
C VAL A 52 -6.54 -20.29 -9.51
N PRO A 53 -5.82 -20.42 -8.38
CA PRO A 53 -6.42 -20.80 -7.10
C PRO A 53 -7.55 -19.84 -6.70
N VAL A 54 -8.65 -20.39 -6.18
CA VAL A 54 -9.82 -19.58 -5.74
C VAL A 54 -9.41 -18.51 -4.70
N THR A 55 -8.47 -18.85 -3.81
CA THR A 55 -7.95 -17.88 -2.82
C THR A 55 -7.25 -16.69 -3.46
N GLU A 56 -6.57 -16.87 -4.59
CA GLU A 56 -5.94 -15.77 -5.34
C GLU A 56 -6.99 -14.92 -6.07
N ILE A 57 -8.04 -15.55 -6.62
CA ILE A 57 -9.17 -14.84 -7.23
C ILE A 57 -9.86 -13.95 -6.18
N ILE A 58 -10.12 -14.49 -4.99
CA ILE A 58 -10.69 -13.73 -3.87
C ILE A 58 -9.75 -12.57 -3.49
N ALA A 59 -8.44 -12.82 -3.38
CA ALA A 59 -7.47 -11.80 -3.02
C ALA A 59 -7.45 -10.63 -4.02
N ILE A 60 -7.53 -10.91 -5.32
CA ILE A 60 -7.60 -9.87 -6.37
C ILE A 60 -8.90 -9.07 -6.28
N ASN A 61 -10.05 -9.75 -6.10
CA ASN A 61 -11.33 -9.06 -5.92
C ASN A 61 -11.34 -8.18 -4.66
N ASN A 62 -10.79 -8.68 -3.54
CA ASN A 62 -10.67 -7.90 -2.31
C ASN A 62 -9.77 -6.66 -2.50
N LEU A 63 -8.66 -6.79 -3.23
CA LEU A 63 -7.82 -5.64 -3.58
C LEU A 63 -8.55 -4.64 -4.46
N LYS A 64 -9.35 -5.09 -5.45
CA LYS A 64 -10.22 -4.22 -6.24
C LYS A 64 -11.19 -3.44 -5.35
N HIS A 65 -11.88 -4.11 -4.45
CA HIS A 65 -12.82 -3.46 -3.51
C HIS A 65 -12.10 -2.50 -2.55
N ALA A 66 -10.91 -2.86 -2.09
CA ALA A 66 -10.12 -2.01 -1.20
C ALA A 66 -9.62 -0.74 -1.93
N TRP A 67 -9.20 -0.84 -3.18
CA TRP A 67 -8.87 0.32 -4.01
C TRP A 67 -10.10 1.21 -4.25
N GLN A 68 -11.26 0.61 -4.55
CA GLN A 68 -12.50 1.36 -4.69
C GLN A 68 -12.85 2.10 -3.40
N PHE A 69 -12.76 1.41 -2.25
CA PHE A 69 -12.99 2.03 -0.95
C PHE A 69 -12.05 3.22 -0.70
N VAL A 70 -10.76 3.09 -1.02
CA VAL A 70 -9.80 4.19 -0.86
C VAL A 70 -10.18 5.38 -1.75
N LEU A 71 -10.48 5.13 -3.03
CA LEU A 71 -10.81 6.19 -3.99
C LEU A 71 -12.14 6.91 -3.68
N ASP A 72 -13.10 6.22 -3.09
CA ASP A 72 -14.39 6.78 -2.71
C ASP A 72 -14.34 7.53 -1.36
N ASN A 73 -13.28 7.32 -0.57
CA ASN A 73 -13.17 7.84 0.80
C ASN A 73 -11.91 8.69 1.02
N LEU A 74 -11.46 9.43 -0.01
CA LEU A 74 -10.26 10.28 0.07
C LEU A 74 -10.40 11.47 1.03
N ASP A 75 -11.60 11.84 1.45
CA ASP A 75 -11.86 12.92 2.39
C ASP A 75 -11.82 12.49 3.87
N TYR A 76 -11.79 11.19 4.11
CA TYR A 76 -11.70 10.67 5.47
C TYR A 76 -10.25 10.66 5.98
N PRO A 77 -10.03 10.89 7.28
CA PRO A 77 -8.71 10.77 7.88
C PRO A 77 -8.23 9.32 7.84
N VAL A 78 -6.93 9.13 7.63
CA VAL A 78 -6.30 7.80 7.71
C VAL A 78 -6.00 7.49 9.17
N ASP A 79 -7.06 7.26 9.94
CA ASP A 79 -6.98 6.91 11.35
C ASP A 79 -7.01 5.39 11.58
N TYR A 80 -6.97 4.99 12.86
CA TYR A 80 -7.03 3.58 13.25
C TYR A 80 -8.28 2.85 12.71
N PRO A 81 -9.53 3.36 12.83
CA PRO A 81 -10.71 2.73 12.23
C PRO A 81 -10.62 2.59 10.71
N TYR A 82 -10.08 3.59 10.02
CA TYR A 82 -9.91 3.57 8.57
C TYR A 82 -8.95 2.45 8.14
N ILE A 83 -7.81 2.31 8.83
CA ILE A 83 -6.82 1.26 8.57
C ILE A 83 -7.43 -0.13 8.85
N CYS A 84 -8.18 -0.29 9.94
CA CYS A 84 -8.90 -1.51 10.24
C CYS A 84 -9.92 -1.86 9.16
N LYS A 85 -10.64 -0.86 8.63
CA LYS A 85 -11.61 -1.06 7.54
C LYS A 85 -10.94 -1.51 6.24
N ILE A 86 -9.79 -0.95 5.88
CA ILE A 86 -9.02 -1.43 4.72
C ILE A 86 -8.63 -2.90 4.91
N ASN A 87 -8.09 -3.27 6.09
CA ASN A 87 -7.73 -4.67 6.34
C ASN A 87 -8.94 -5.60 6.31
N GLN A 88 -10.09 -5.15 6.82
CA GLN A 88 -11.34 -5.92 6.74
C GLN A 88 -11.73 -6.23 5.30
N ILE A 89 -11.57 -5.27 4.38
CA ILE A 89 -11.87 -5.48 2.96
C ILE A 89 -10.82 -6.39 2.32
N VAL A 90 -9.53 -6.15 2.58
CA VAL A 90 -8.42 -6.97 2.06
C VAL A 90 -8.56 -8.44 2.46
N GLY A 91 -9.06 -8.70 3.67
CA GLY A 91 -9.28 -10.05 4.19
C GLY A 91 -10.71 -10.57 4.05
N GLY A 92 -11.56 -9.88 3.28
CA GLY A 92 -12.97 -10.25 3.06
C GLY A 92 -13.15 -11.64 2.47
N ASP A 93 -14.42 -12.10 2.39
CA ASP A 93 -14.80 -13.40 1.87
C ASP A 93 -14.07 -14.58 2.54
N ASN A 94 -13.83 -14.45 3.85
CA ASN A 94 -13.10 -15.41 4.67
C ASN A 94 -11.64 -15.69 4.24
N LEU A 95 -11.04 -14.78 3.47
CA LEU A 95 -9.64 -14.92 3.06
C LEU A 95 -8.68 -14.81 4.25
N ILE A 96 -8.98 -13.92 5.21
CA ILE A 96 -8.18 -13.73 6.42
C ILE A 96 -9.09 -13.85 7.65
N TYR A 97 -8.73 -14.76 8.56
CA TYR A 97 -9.44 -14.87 9.84
C TYR A 97 -9.23 -13.61 10.69
N GLY A 98 -10.31 -13.04 11.22
CA GLY A 98 -10.25 -11.86 12.06
C GLY A 98 -9.82 -10.59 11.32
N ALA A 99 -10.04 -10.52 10.00
CA ALA A 99 -9.74 -9.33 9.20
C ALA A 99 -10.40 -8.06 9.79
N GLY A 100 -9.62 -6.99 9.86
CA GLY A 100 -10.05 -5.71 10.44
C GLY A 100 -9.92 -5.60 11.96
N TYR A 101 -9.62 -6.68 12.64
CA TYR A 101 -9.33 -6.67 14.08
C TYR A 101 -7.83 -6.83 14.35
N ILE A 102 -7.31 -6.09 15.34
CA ILE A 102 -5.92 -6.31 15.76
C ILE A 102 -5.75 -7.74 16.24
N ARG A 103 -4.62 -8.33 15.91
CA ARG A 103 -4.32 -9.71 16.29
C ARG A 103 -4.17 -9.87 17.80
N ASN A 104 -4.59 -10.99 18.28
CA ASN A 104 -4.41 -11.44 19.67
C ASN A 104 -3.52 -12.70 19.76
N ILE A 105 -2.83 -13.02 18.67
CA ILE A 105 -1.89 -14.13 18.56
C ILE A 105 -0.54 -13.63 18.02
N PRO A 106 0.58 -14.25 18.38
CA PRO A 106 1.88 -13.94 17.80
C PRO A 106 1.89 -14.30 16.31
N VAL A 107 2.69 -13.55 15.54
CA VAL A 107 2.97 -13.82 14.13
C VAL A 107 4.48 -13.85 13.90
N THR A 108 4.91 -14.54 12.87
CA THR A 108 6.32 -14.61 12.47
C THR A 108 6.51 -13.94 11.11
N MET A 109 7.71 -13.43 10.87
CA MET A 109 8.08 -12.79 9.62
C MET A 109 9.02 -13.69 8.83
N GLY A 110 8.74 -13.86 7.54
CA GLY A 110 9.63 -14.62 6.66
C GLY A 110 10.99 -13.95 6.49
N GLY A 111 12.08 -14.75 6.57
CA GLY A 111 13.43 -14.29 6.32
C GLY A 111 14.16 -13.67 7.51
N THR A 112 13.53 -13.60 8.68
CA THR A 112 14.13 -13.07 9.92
C THR A 112 13.67 -13.86 11.14
N SER A 113 14.46 -13.85 12.20
CA SER A 113 14.07 -14.35 13.53
C SER A 113 13.34 -13.32 14.38
N TRP A 114 13.28 -12.07 13.92
CA TRP A 114 12.55 -11.02 14.61
C TRP A 114 11.05 -11.29 14.63
N THR A 115 10.43 -11.06 15.77
CA THR A 115 8.98 -11.19 15.95
C THR A 115 8.40 -9.86 16.43
N PRO A 116 7.31 -9.38 15.81
CA PRO A 116 6.69 -8.15 16.26
C PRO A 116 5.97 -8.34 17.60
N ASP A 117 6.09 -7.35 18.48
CA ASP A 117 5.35 -7.29 19.73
C ASP A 117 3.85 -7.40 19.51
N MET A 118 3.12 -7.85 20.53
CA MET A 118 1.65 -7.86 20.50
C MET A 118 1.14 -6.42 20.35
N PRO A 119 0.24 -6.17 19.39
CA PRO A 119 -0.27 -4.82 19.16
C PRO A 119 -1.18 -4.38 20.31
N ILE A 120 -1.02 -3.13 20.75
CA ILE A 120 -1.86 -2.48 21.76
C ILE A 120 -2.55 -1.29 21.09
N GLU A 121 -3.87 -1.28 21.08
CA GLU A 121 -4.66 -0.28 20.35
C GLU A 121 -4.34 1.17 20.75
N SER A 122 -4.22 1.44 22.06
CA SER A 122 -3.91 2.80 22.53
C SER A 122 -2.55 3.29 22.04
N GLN A 123 -1.52 2.43 22.08
CA GLN A 123 -0.18 2.75 21.57
C GLN A 123 -0.21 3.00 20.05
N ILE A 124 -0.93 2.18 19.30
CA ILE A 124 -1.07 2.34 17.86
C ILE A 124 -1.72 3.70 17.54
N LYS A 125 -2.76 4.09 18.27
CA LYS A 125 -3.42 5.39 18.06
C LYS A 125 -2.49 6.57 18.35
N GLU A 126 -1.66 6.49 19.39
CA GLU A 126 -0.64 7.50 19.71
C GLU A 126 0.44 7.56 18.60
N GLU A 127 1.01 6.42 18.23
CA GLU A 127 2.03 6.33 17.18
C GLU A 127 1.49 6.83 15.81
N LEU A 128 0.23 6.52 15.50
CA LEU A 128 -0.43 7.04 14.29
C LEU A 128 -0.62 8.55 14.33
N ALA A 129 -0.97 9.12 15.50
CA ALA A 129 -1.10 10.57 15.65
C ALA A 129 0.23 11.28 15.34
N ASP A 130 1.35 10.76 15.83
CA ASP A 130 2.69 11.29 15.55
C ASP A 130 3.03 11.22 14.06
N ILE A 131 2.75 10.08 13.42
CA ILE A 131 3.00 9.90 11.98
C ILE A 131 2.14 10.87 11.15
N LEU A 132 0.87 11.02 11.51
CA LEU A 132 -0.06 11.89 10.80
C LEU A 132 0.23 13.38 11.03
N ALA A 133 1.00 13.74 12.05
CA ALA A 133 1.51 15.09 12.27
C ALA A 133 2.69 15.47 11.36
N ILE A 134 3.31 14.53 10.65
CA ILE A 134 4.39 14.83 9.69
C ILE A 134 3.87 15.79 8.62
N GLU A 135 4.54 16.93 8.41
CA GLU A 135 4.08 17.97 7.48
C GLU A 135 4.11 17.51 6.01
N SER A 136 5.22 16.92 5.58
CA SER A 136 5.37 16.42 4.20
C SER A 136 4.48 15.21 3.94
N GLN A 137 3.55 15.33 3.00
CA GLN A 137 2.59 14.27 2.70
C GLN A 137 3.29 13.00 2.16
N THR A 138 4.30 13.16 1.31
CA THR A 138 5.09 12.03 0.81
C THR A 138 5.85 11.33 1.94
N SER A 139 6.49 12.09 2.83
CA SER A 139 7.17 11.52 4.01
C SER A 139 6.19 10.83 4.94
N LYS A 140 5.04 11.45 5.20
CA LYS A 140 3.94 10.89 6.00
C LYS A 140 3.47 9.55 5.44
N ALA A 141 3.16 9.49 4.15
CA ALA A 141 2.67 8.28 3.49
C ALA A 141 3.69 7.13 3.53
N ILE A 142 4.97 7.40 3.21
CA ILE A 142 6.01 6.38 3.26
C ILE A 142 6.25 5.91 4.69
N THR A 143 6.29 6.84 5.65
CA THR A 143 6.46 6.49 7.07
C THR A 143 5.29 5.64 7.58
N LEU A 144 4.06 6.01 7.25
CA LEU A 144 2.86 5.23 7.59
C LEU A 144 2.92 3.82 7.00
N MET A 145 3.27 3.70 5.71
CA MET A 145 3.40 2.41 5.04
C MET A 145 4.40 1.50 5.77
N LEU A 146 5.60 2.01 6.03
CA LEU A 146 6.66 1.24 6.68
C LEU A 146 6.32 0.91 8.13
N TYR A 147 5.73 1.87 8.87
CA TYR A 147 5.24 1.65 10.22
C TYR A 147 4.25 0.48 10.28
N LEU A 148 3.21 0.50 9.44
CA LEU A 148 2.19 -0.55 9.40
C LEU A 148 2.78 -1.91 9.00
N MET A 149 3.73 -1.92 8.05
CA MET A 149 4.43 -3.14 7.65
C MET A 149 5.26 -3.75 8.79
N ARG A 150 5.85 -2.93 9.67
CA ARG A 150 6.63 -3.42 10.82
C ARG A 150 5.74 -3.73 12.02
N LYS A 151 4.74 -2.90 12.31
CA LYS A 151 3.86 -3.07 13.47
C LYS A 151 3.07 -4.39 13.43
N GLN A 152 2.77 -4.90 12.22
CA GLN A 152 2.04 -6.16 12.04
C GLN A 152 0.78 -6.22 12.91
N MET A 153 -0.10 -5.23 12.73
CA MET A 153 -1.31 -5.07 13.55
C MET A 153 -2.29 -6.24 13.41
N PHE A 154 -2.31 -6.85 12.23
CA PHE A 154 -3.28 -7.87 11.84
C PHE A 154 -2.62 -9.24 11.71
N VAL A 155 -3.43 -10.29 11.71
CA VAL A 155 -2.96 -11.66 11.48
C VAL A 155 -2.33 -11.80 10.10
N ASP A 156 -2.92 -11.17 9.08
CA ASP A 156 -2.40 -11.11 7.71
C ASP A 156 -2.90 -9.85 6.99
N GLY A 157 -2.41 -9.63 5.75
CA GLY A 157 -2.79 -8.49 4.93
C GLY A 157 -2.11 -7.18 5.31
N ASN A 158 -1.13 -7.20 6.22
CA ASN A 158 -0.46 -5.98 6.72
C ASN A 158 0.20 -5.16 5.62
N LYS A 159 0.94 -5.78 4.66
CA LYS A 159 1.58 -5.04 3.56
C LYS A 159 0.55 -4.44 2.60
N ARG A 160 -0.49 -5.20 2.25
CA ARG A 160 -1.59 -4.74 1.38
C ARG A 160 -2.32 -3.55 2.01
N THR A 161 -2.68 -3.67 3.28
CA THR A 161 -3.30 -2.59 4.07
C THR A 161 -2.41 -1.36 4.15
N ALA A 162 -1.12 -1.53 4.42
CA ALA A 162 -0.15 -0.45 4.52
C ALA A 162 -0.01 0.35 3.22
N MET A 163 0.08 -0.35 2.09
CA MET A 163 0.15 0.26 0.75
C MET A 163 -1.10 1.08 0.44
N LEU A 164 -2.29 0.53 0.73
CA LEU A 164 -3.57 1.19 0.47
C LEU A 164 -3.77 2.42 1.36
N ALA A 165 -3.48 2.32 2.66
CA ALA A 165 -3.58 3.43 3.59
C ALA A 165 -2.63 4.58 3.22
N ALA A 166 -1.39 4.27 2.82
CA ALA A 166 -0.45 5.27 2.34
C ALA A 166 -0.90 5.93 1.03
N ASN A 167 -1.48 5.15 0.12
CA ASN A 167 -2.01 5.67 -1.15
C ASN A 167 -3.21 6.60 -0.98
N GLN A 168 -4.02 6.45 0.09
CA GLN A 168 -5.03 7.45 0.40
C GLN A 168 -4.41 8.83 0.58
N ILE A 169 -3.33 8.94 1.37
CA ILE A 169 -2.62 10.21 1.58
C ILE A 169 -2.01 10.71 0.27
N MET A 170 -1.28 9.86 -0.44
CA MET A 170 -0.62 10.24 -1.70
C MET A 170 -1.61 10.80 -2.72
N ILE A 171 -2.75 10.11 -2.91
CA ILE A 171 -3.78 10.52 -3.87
C ILE A 171 -4.48 11.80 -3.43
N SER A 172 -4.84 11.92 -2.16
CA SER A 172 -5.53 13.10 -1.63
C SER A 172 -4.75 14.39 -1.84
N PHE A 173 -3.40 14.29 -1.85
CA PHE A 173 -2.51 15.45 -1.98
C PHE A 173 -1.75 15.51 -3.31
N GLY A 174 -2.11 14.71 -4.30
CA GLY A 174 -1.50 14.77 -5.64
C GLY A 174 -0.03 14.36 -5.71
N CYS A 175 0.43 13.53 -4.75
CA CYS A 175 1.85 13.17 -4.59
C CYS A 175 2.30 11.94 -5.40
N GLY A 176 1.42 11.36 -6.22
CA GLY A 176 1.66 10.10 -6.94
C GLY A 176 1.02 8.90 -6.30
N ILE A 177 1.45 7.72 -6.72
CA ILE A 177 0.97 6.41 -6.26
C ILE A 177 2.16 5.59 -5.75
N LEU A 178 2.10 5.12 -4.52
CA LEU A 178 3.06 4.16 -3.99
C LEU A 178 2.77 2.77 -4.56
N SER A 179 3.71 2.24 -5.31
CA SER A 179 3.66 0.91 -5.89
C SER A 179 5.07 0.35 -6.01
N ILE A 180 5.28 -0.90 -5.61
CA ILE A 180 6.61 -1.53 -5.70
C ILE A 180 6.76 -2.21 -7.06
N PRO A 181 7.54 -1.66 -8.00
CA PRO A 181 7.76 -2.26 -9.31
C PRO A 181 8.30 -3.67 -9.20
N LEU A 182 7.94 -4.57 -10.13
CA LEU A 182 8.31 -5.99 -10.06
C LEU A 182 9.83 -6.18 -9.95
N GLU A 183 10.58 -5.46 -10.75
CA GLU A 183 12.05 -5.50 -10.75
C GLU A 183 12.69 -5.03 -9.45
N LYS A 184 11.94 -4.30 -8.63
CA LYS A 184 12.37 -3.79 -7.30
C LYS A 184 11.87 -4.62 -6.13
N GLN A 185 10.93 -5.54 -6.36
CA GLN A 185 10.31 -6.30 -5.26
C GLN A 185 11.31 -7.18 -4.50
N ARG A 186 12.30 -7.74 -5.19
CA ARG A 186 13.36 -8.52 -4.53
C ARG A 186 14.15 -7.63 -3.56
N SER A 187 14.70 -6.51 -4.05
CA SER A 187 15.47 -5.59 -3.23
C SER A 187 14.63 -4.98 -2.10
N PHE A 188 13.35 -4.70 -2.36
CA PHE A 188 12.44 -4.23 -1.31
C PHE A 188 12.28 -5.26 -0.19
N ARG A 189 12.09 -6.56 -0.52
CA ARG A 189 12.01 -7.63 0.49
C ARG A 189 13.32 -7.79 1.27
N GLU A 190 14.47 -7.68 0.59
CA GLU A 190 15.79 -7.73 1.22
C GLU A 190 16.00 -6.56 2.20
N LEU A 191 15.49 -5.35 1.89
CA LEU A 191 15.55 -4.19 2.76
C LEU A 191 14.54 -4.23 3.93
N LEU A 192 13.43 -4.96 3.78
CA LEU A 192 12.47 -5.13 4.87
C LEU A 192 13.07 -5.90 6.06
N ILE A 193 13.99 -6.84 5.82
CA ILE A 193 14.58 -7.67 6.88
C ILE A 193 15.35 -6.81 7.91
N PRO A 194 16.39 -6.05 7.55
CA PRO A 194 17.09 -5.21 8.50
C PRO A 194 16.18 -4.12 9.12
N PHE A 195 15.22 -3.61 8.35
CA PHE A 195 14.23 -2.68 8.87
C PHE A 195 13.35 -3.31 9.96
N TYR A 196 12.88 -4.55 9.77
CA TYR A 196 12.11 -5.25 10.79
C TYR A 196 12.93 -5.48 12.07
N GLU A 197 14.18 -5.86 11.93
CA GLU A 197 15.08 -6.17 13.05
C GLU A 197 15.46 -4.91 13.86
N THR A 198 15.84 -3.85 13.18
CA THR A 198 16.40 -2.65 13.83
C THR A 198 15.37 -1.54 14.08
N GLY A 199 14.33 -1.46 13.26
CA GLY A 199 13.42 -0.31 13.23
C GLY A 199 13.97 0.90 12.48
N ASP A 200 15.22 0.85 11.98
CA ASP A 200 15.79 1.92 11.17
C ASP A 200 15.20 1.88 9.75
N MET A 201 14.43 2.91 9.41
CA MET A 201 13.75 3.01 8.13
C MET A 201 14.49 3.85 7.08
N GLU A 202 15.65 4.42 7.38
CA GLU A 202 16.30 5.41 6.52
C GLU A 202 16.59 4.84 5.11
N THR A 203 17.21 3.66 5.06
CA THR A 203 17.58 3.02 3.79
C THR A 203 16.36 2.61 2.97
N ILE A 204 15.40 1.91 3.57
CA ILE A 204 14.19 1.46 2.87
C ILE A 204 13.29 2.63 2.47
N ARG A 205 13.20 3.66 3.30
CA ARG A 205 12.46 4.89 3.02
C ARG A 205 13.04 5.62 1.80
N THR A 206 14.36 5.73 1.72
CA THR A 206 15.08 6.32 0.57
C THR A 206 14.85 5.47 -0.70
N PHE A 207 14.91 4.15 -0.59
CA PHE A 207 14.63 3.23 -1.69
C PHE A 207 13.20 3.41 -2.22
N VAL A 208 12.20 3.44 -1.33
CA VAL A 208 10.79 3.65 -1.71
C VAL A 208 10.60 5.01 -2.38
N TYR A 209 11.13 6.08 -1.78
CA TYR A 209 11.04 7.41 -2.34
C TYR A 209 11.65 7.49 -3.75
N ASN A 210 12.84 6.94 -3.95
CA ASN A 210 13.55 7.05 -5.23
C ASN A 210 12.93 6.20 -6.34
N GLY A 211 12.31 5.07 -6.01
CA GLY A 211 11.97 4.08 -7.03
C GLY A 211 10.58 3.46 -6.99
N CYS A 212 9.73 3.85 -6.04
CA CYS A 212 8.43 3.19 -5.84
C CYS A 212 7.25 4.17 -5.80
N ILE A 213 7.42 5.36 -6.36
CA ILE A 213 6.35 6.34 -6.55
C ILE A 213 6.12 6.49 -8.04
N ASP A 214 4.92 6.15 -8.49
CA ASP A 214 4.43 6.35 -9.85
C ASP A 214 3.60 7.63 -9.95
N GLY A 215 3.58 8.26 -11.13
CA GLY A 215 2.83 9.48 -11.35
C GLY A 215 3.07 10.03 -12.75
N MET A 216 2.47 11.17 -13.04
CA MET A 216 2.60 11.87 -14.32
C MET A 216 2.84 13.35 -14.10
N ASP A 217 3.68 13.95 -14.95
CA ASP A 217 3.78 15.39 -15.05
C ASP A 217 2.73 15.92 -16.02
N PHE A 218 1.81 16.72 -15.49
CA PHE A 218 0.76 17.40 -16.25
C PHE A 218 1.13 18.83 -16.59
N THR A 219 2.42 19.13 -16.73
CA THR A 219 2.89 20.47 -17.12
C THR A 219 2.34 20.81 -18.51
N PRO A 220 1.68 21.97 -18.71
CA PRO A 220 1.20 22.37 -20.02
C PRO A 220 2.37 22.39 -21.02
N MET A 221 2.11 21.97 -22.27
CA MET A 221 3.12 21.96 -23.34
C MET A 221 3.79 23.34 -23.55
N GLU A 222 3.09 24.42 -23.25
CA GLU A 222 3.60 25.79 -23.36
C GLU A 222 4.76 26.09 -22.41
N ALA A 223 4.75 25.53 -21.19
CA ALA A 223 5.84 25.71 -20.22
C ALA A 223 7.09 24.87 -20.55
N GLN A 224 6.98 23.87 -21.42
CA GLN A 224 8.14 23.08 -21.90
C GLN A 224 8.88 23.76 -23.05
N MET A 225 8.23 24.68 -23.78
CA MET A 225 8.85 25.43 -24.88
C MET A 225 9.64 26.65 -24.39
N GLU A 226 9.34 27.20 -23.21
CA GLU A 226 10.09 28.33 -22.60
C GLU A 226 11.35 27.87 -21.84
N ALA A 227 11.52 26.57 -21.58
CA ALA A 227 12.67 26.00 -20.86
C ALA A 227 13.77 25.43 -21.79
N GLN A 228 13.60 25.53 -23.12
CA GLN A 228 14.61 25.19 -24.14
C GLN A 228 15.21 26.44 -24.77
#